data_27cab883867572cf91f164b85aea74b8
#
_entry.id   27cab883867572cf91f164b85aea74b8
#
_cell.length_a   1.000
_cell.length_b   1.000
_cell.length_c   1.000
_cell.angle_alpha   90.00
_cell.angle_beta   90.00
_cell.angle_gamma   90.00
#
_symmetry.space_group_name_H-M   'P 1'
#
loop_
_entity.id
_entity.type
_entity.pdbx_description
1 polymer ?
#
loop_
_entity_poly.entity_id
_entity_poly.type
_entity_poly.pdbx_seq_one_letter_code
_entity_poly.pdbx_strand_id
1 'polypeptide(L)'
;MYFNPNTDNATRERVKIMFGAQVIKPHEAYLSLPSLAGRSKNNTFAHLKQRVANKVSGWKEKLLTHVEKEVLIKSVAQAVPSYTMSCFLLPKKLCEELTGMIRQFWWGQVKNEKKLAWLSWDKMCMPKDSGGLGFRDLRSFNLALLAKQGWRLQTNSSSRFY
;
A
#
# COMPACT_ATOMS: atom_id res chain seq x y z
N MET A 1 -14.35 -21.10 -1.71
CA MET A 1 -14.99 -21.03 -0.38
C MET A 1 -13.91 -21.01 0.69
N TYR A 2 -14.05 -20.17 1.71
CA TYR A 2 -13.10 -20.07 2.83
C TYR A 2 -13.76 -20.60 4.10
N PHE A 3 -13.02 -21.41 4.85
CA PHE A 3 -13.47 -21.93 6.13
C PHE A 3 -12.68 -21.31 7.29
N ASN A 4 -13.35 -21.02 8.39
CA ASN A 4 -12.67 -20.64 9.62
C ASN A 4 -11.70 -21.78 10.03
N PRO A 5 -10.48 -21.47 10.51
CA PRO A 5 -9.53 -22.47 11.02
C PRO A 5 -10.14 -23.44 12.05
N ASN A 6 -11.09 -22.94 12.85
CA ASN A 6 -11.75 -23.73 13.89
C ASN A 6 -12.94 -24.59 13.38
N THR A 7 -13.24 -24.59 12.08
CA THR A 7 -14.32 -25.41 11.53
C THR A 7 -13.87 -26.87 11.48
N ASP A 8 -14.71 -27.77 12.00
CA ASP A 8 -14.46 -29.20 11.97
C ASP A 8 -14.30 -29.74 10.54
N ASN A 9 -13.42 -30.73 10.38
CA ASN A 9 -13.11 -31.31 9.07
C ASN A 9 -14.33 -32.02 8.44
N ALA A 10 -15.20 -32.67 9.25
CA ALA A 10 -16.40 -33.29 8.75
C ALA A 10 -17.37 -32.27 8.16
N THR A 11 -17.53 -31.13 8.82
CA THR A 11 -18.36 -30.03 8.32
C THR A 11 -17.78 -29.42 7.05
N ARG A 12 -16.45 -29.30 6.93
CA ARG A 12 -15.77 -28.80 5.71
C ARG A 12 -16.06 -29.70 4.52
N GLU A 13 -15.92 -30.99 4.68
CA GLU A 13 -16.18 -31.98 3.62
C GLU A 13 -17.66 -31.98 3.18
N ARG A 14 -18.58 -31.94 4.13
CA ARG A 14 -20.03 -31.86 3.81
C ARG A 14 -20.37 -30.63 3.00
N VAL A 15 -19.82 -29.48 3.38
CA VAL A 15 -20.05 -28.22 2.67
C VAL A 15 -19.40 -28.24 1.29
N LYS A 16 -18.19 -28.81 1.12
CA LYS A 16 -17.55 -28.97 -0.18
C LYS A 16 -18.40 -29.81 -1.13
N ILE A 17 -18.90 -30.93 -0.66
CA ILE A 17 -19.76 -31.83 -1.45
C ILE A 17 -21.06 -31.12 -1.85
N MET A 18 -21.68 -30.40 -0.93
CA MET A 18 -22.97 -29.75 -1.13
C MET A 18 -22.88 -28.60 -2.17
N PHE A 19 -21.78 -27.84 -2.18
CA PHE A 19 -21.63 -26.66 -3.06
C PHE A 19 -20.71 -26.89 -4.26
N GLY A 20 -20.05 -28.04 -4.40
CA GLY A 20 -19.10 -28.31 -5.49
C GLY A 20 -17.94 -27.32 -5.59
N ALA A 21 -17.68 -26.58 -4.51
CA ALA A 21 -16.78 -25.43 -4.54
C ALA A 21 -15.35 -25.85 -4.18
N GLN A 22 -14.38 -25.38 -4.97
CA GLN A 22 -12.97 -25.50 -4.62
C GLN A 22 -12.65 -24.69 -3.37
N VAL A 23 -11.81 -25.26 -2.49
CA VAL A 23 -11.31 -24.54 -1.30
C VAL A 23 -10.31 -23.48 -1.75
N ILE A 24 -10.64 -22.22 -1.51
CA ILE A 24 -9.72 -21.11 -1.74
C ILE A 24 -8.62 -21.21 -0.68
N LYS A 25 -7.36 -21.35 -1.13
CA LYS A 25 -6.19 -21.32 -0.25
C LYS A 25 -6.06 -19.92 0.36
N PRO A 26 -5.66 -19.80 1.64
CA PRO A 26 -5.58 -18.51 2.34
C PRO A 26 -4.60 -17.49 1.75
N HIS A 27 -3.87 -17.86 0.70
CA HIS A 27 -2.89 -17.01 0.03
C HIS A 27 -3.33 -16.51 -1.35
N GLU A 28 -4.55 -16.79 -1.77
CA GLU A 28 -5.04 -16.26 -3.04
C GLU A 28 -5.32 -14.77 -2.92
N ALA A 29 -4.54 -13.98 -3.67
CA ALA A 29 -4.76 -12.55 -3.77
C ALA A 29 -5.83 -12.27 -4.82
N TYR A 30 -6.89 -11.59 -4.46
CA TYR A 30 -7.87 -11.06 -5.41
C TYR A 30 -7.50 -9.62 -5.77
N LEU A 31 -7.25 -9.36 -7.06
CA LEU A 31 -6.78 -8.05 -7.55
C LEU A 31 -5.55 -7.51 -6.79
N SER A 32 -4.59 -8.38 -6.49
CA SER A 32 -3.42 -8.07 -5.67
C SER A 32 -3.73 -7.68 -4.22
N LEU A 33 -4.96 -7.86 -3.74
CA LEU A 33 -5.34 -7.73 -2.34
C LEU A 33 -5.36 -9.10 -1.67
N PRO A 34 -4.86 -9.22 -0.44
CA PRO A 34 -5.00 -10.44 0.31
C PRO A 34 -6.49 -10.70 0.60
N SER A 35 -6.98 -11.90 0.31
CA SER A 35 -8.36 -12.31 0.59
C SER A 35 -8.70 -12.23 2.08
N LEU A 36 -7.69 -12.31 2.94
CA LEU A 36 -7.78 -12.19 4.40
C LEU A 36 -6.58 -11.40 4.94
N ALA A 37 -6.87 -10.36 5.70
CA ALA A 37 -5.87 -9.70 6.53
C ALA A 37 -5.63 -10.58 7.78
N GLY A 38 -4.59 -11.41 7.73
CA GLY A 38 -4.20 -12.25 8.87
C GLY A 38 -3.74 -11.42 10.08
N ARG A 39 -3.49 -12.09 11.20
CA ARG A 39 -3.04 -11.47 12.47
C ARG A 39 -1.76 -10.67 12.29
N SER A 40 -0.85 -11.09 11.38
CA SER A 40 0.35 -10.36 11.01
C SER A 40 0.12 -9.47 9.78
N LYS A 41 -0.38 -8.27 10.00
CA LYS A 41 -0.61 -7.27 8.93
C LYS A 41 0.68 -6.93 8.14
N ASN A 42 1.85 -6.96 8.78
CA ASN A 42 3.12 -6.68 8.11
C ASN A 42 3.44 -7.72 7.03
N ASN A 43 3.24 -9.01 7.31
CA ASN A 43 3.48 -10.07 6.34
C ASN A 43 2.45 -10.04 5.21
N THR A 44 1.20 -9.71 5.55
CA THR A 44 0.09 -9.60 4.59
C THR A 44 0.39 -8.56 3.51
N PHE A 45 1.01 -7.45 3.86
CA PHE A 45 1.32 -6.35 2.94
C PHE A 45 2.80 -6.29 2.50
N ALA A 46 3.61 -7.30 2.80
CA ALA A 46 5.04 -7.35 2.41
C ALA A 46 5.23 -7.22 0.89
N HIS A 47 4.29 -7.71 0.08
CA HIS A 47 4.31 -7.59 -1.37
C HIS A 47 4.30 -6.13 -1.85
N LEU A 48 3.63 -5.22 -1.13
CA LEU A 48 3.65 -3.78 -1.48
C LEU A 48 5.04 -3.19 -1.35
N LYS A 49 5.72 -3.52 -0.25
CA LYS A 49 7.11 -3.10 -0.04
C LYS A 49 8.00 -3.59 -1.17
N GLN A 50 7.87 -4.87 -1.55
CA GLN A 50 8.64 -5.45 -2.64
C GLN A 50 8.36 -4.77 -3.99
N ARG A 51 7.08 -4.49 -4.29
CA ARG A 51 6.70 -3.79 -5.53
C ARG A 51 7.30 -2.39 -5.62
N VAL A 52 7.23 -1.61 -4.53
CA VAL A 52 7.83 -0.26 -4.48
C VAL A 52 9.36 -0.37 -4.58
N ALA A 53 9.99 -1.29 -3.84
CA ALA A 53 11.43 -1.51 -3.87
C ALA A 53 11.92 -1.86 -5.28
N ASN A 54 11.26 -2.76 -6.00
CA ASN A 54 11.61 -3.16 -7.37
C ASN A 54 11.53 -1.97 -8.34
N LYS A 55 10.50 -1.11 -8.21
CA LYS A 55 10.40 0.10 -9.05
C LYS A 55 11.53 1.07 -8.74
N VAL A 56 11.74 1.37 -7.47
CA VAL A 56 12.77 2.32 -7.01
C VAL A 56 14.18 1.83 -7.38
N SER A 57 14.49 0.53 -7.25
CA SER A 57 15.80 -0.02 -7.62
C SER A 57 16.09 0.13 -9.12
N GLY A 58 15.11 -0.18 -9.98
CA GLY A 58 15.27 0.00 -11.43
C GLY A 58 15.45 1.46 -11.88
N TRP A 59 15.07 2.43 -11.05
CA TRP A 59 15.31 3.85 -11.32
C TRP A 59 16.65 4.37 -10.82
N LYS A 60 17.24 3.72 -9.79
CA LYS A 60 18.53 4.11 -9.22
C LYS A 60 19.69 3.98 -10.21
N GLU A 61 19.57 3.11 -11.18
CA GLU A 61 20.57 2.89 -12.24
C GLU A 61 20.54 3.96 -13.33
N LYS A 62 19.50 4.80 -13.34
CA LYS A 62 19.31 5.87 -14.32
C LYS A 62 19.81 7.20 -13.78
N LEU A 63 20.49 7.97 -14.62
CA LEU A 63 20.90 9.35 -14.32
C LEU A 63 19.66 10.27 -14.42
N LEU A 64 18.88 10.31 -13.36
CA LEU A 64 17.63 11.08 -13.32
C LEU A 64 17.84 12.45 -12.69
N THR A 65 17.26 13.44 -13.31
CA THR A 65 17.15 14.81 -12.76
C THR A 65 16.17 14.84 -11.57
N HIS A 66 16.19 15.90 -10.77
CA HIS A 66 15.25 16.05 -9.66
C HIS A 66 13.78 16.10 -10.13
N VAL A 67 13.52 16.71 -11.30
CA VAL A 67 12.18 16.79 -11.88
C VAL A 67 11.67 15.40 -12.25
N GLU A 68 12.48 14.58 -12.90
CA GLU A 68 12.11 13.21 -13.27
C GLU A 68 11.87 12.34 -12.03
N LYS A 69 12.69 12.50 -10.98
CA LYS A 69 12.48 11.83 -9.70
C LYS A 69 11.16 12.25 -9.05
N GLU A 70 10.81 13.55 -9.07
CA GLU A 70 9.54 14.05 -8.55
C GLU A 70 8.36 13.37 -9.26
N VAL A 71 8.38 13.34 -10.59
CA VAL A 71 7.34 12.70 -11.41
C VAL A 71 7.23 11.23 -11.07
N LEU A 72 8.33 10.46 -11.03
CA LEU A 72 8.33 9.03 -10.74
C LEU A 72 7.82 8.73 -9.32
N ILE A 73 8.20 9.54 -8.34
CA ILE A 73 7.70 9.38 -6.97
C ILE A 73 6.18 9.58 -6.94
N LYS A 74 5.67 10.67 -7.50
CA LYS A 74 4.24 11.01 -7.46
C LYS A 74 3.38 10.05 -8.27
N SER A 75 3.80 9.76 -9.51
CA SER A 75 3.01 8.97 -10.45
C SER A 75 3.09 7.46 -10.20
N VAL A 76 4.17 6.96 -9.64
CA VAL A 76 4.38 5.52 -9.47
C VAL A 76 4.58 5.12 -8.02
N ALA A 77 5.62 5.63 -7.33
CA ALA A 77 5.96 5.12 -6.00
C ALA A 77 4.84 5.35 -4.98
N GLN A 78 4.20 6.51 -5.02
CA GLN A 78 3.05 6.85 -4.16
C GLN A 78 1.72 6.30 -4.68
N ALA A 79 1.63 5.94 -5.96
CA ALA A 79 0.43 5.35 -6.52
C ALA A 79 0.31 3.85 -6.28
N VAL A 80 1.44 3.12 -6.24
CA VAL A 80 1.46 1.65 -6.03
C VAL A 80 0.63 1.20 -4.81
N PRO A 81 0.75 1.79 -3.62
CA PRO A 81 -0.04 1.38 -2.45
C PRO A 81 -1.47 1.92 -2.43
N SER A 82 -1.85 2.88 -3.30
CA SER A 82 -3.11 3.62 -3.21
C SER A 82 -4.35 2.73 -3.24
N TYR A 83 -4.36 1.70 -4.09
CA TYR A 83 -5.48 0.76 -4.17
C TYR A 83 -5.65 -0.02 -2.85
N THR A 84 -4.56 -0.54 -2.31
CA THR A 84 -4.61 -1.24 -1.01
C THR A 84 -4.99 -0.28 0.12
N MET A 85 -4.51 0.97 0.08
CA MET A 85 -4.85 2.03 1.05
C MET A 85 -6.33 2.42 1.01
N SER A 86 -7.00 2.30 -0.13
CA SER A 86 -8.44 2.57 -0.22
C SER A 86 -9.31 1.49 0.41
N CYS A 87 -8.75 0.30 0.63
CA CYS A 87 -9.46 -0.86 1.19
C CYS A 87 -9.03 -1.18 2.63
N PHE A 88 -7.77 -0.91 2.98
CA PHE A 88 -7.18 -1.32 4.26
C PHE A 88 -6.39 -0.20 4.92
N LEU A 89 -6.47 -0.15 6.26
CA LEU A 89 -5.56 0.66 7.06
C LEU A 89 -4.20 -0.04 7.16
N LEU A 90 -3.22 0.51 6.46
CA LEU A 90 -1.85 -0.03 6.48
C LEU A 90 -1.18 0.21 7.84
N PRO A 91 -0.33 -0.73 8.30
CA PRO A 91 0.47 -0.54 9.50
C PRO A 91 1.36 0.70 9.40
N LYS A 92 1.49 1.44 10.50
CA LYS A 92 2.35 2.64 10.56
C LYS A 92 3.77 2.33 10.12
N LYS A 93 4.36 1.23 10.62
CA LYS A 93 5.70 0.78 10.26
C LYS A 93 5.88 0.58 8.76
N LEU A 94 4.88 0.01 8.07
CA LEU A 94 4.95 -0.17 6.62
C LEU A 94 4.94 1.17 5.89
N CYS A 95 4.10 2.11 6.29
CA CYS A 95 4.09 3.46 5.71
C CYS A 95 5.44 4.17 5.90
N GLU A 96 6.06 4.04 7.07
CA GLU A 96 7.39 4.58 7.37
C GLU A 96 8.47 3.93 6.51
N GLU A 97 8.45 2.61 6.33
CA GLU A 97 9.38 1.89 5.47
C GLU A 97 9.25 2.30 3.99
N LEU A 98 8.03 2.44 3.48
CA LEU A 98 7.76 2.93 2.12
C LEU A 98 8.26 4.36 1.94
N THR A 99 7.96 5.24 2.89
CA THR A 99 8.45 6.62 2.92
C THR A 99 9.97 6.66 2.95
N GLY A 100 10.60 5.81 3.75
CA GLY A 100 12.06 5.68 3.83
C GLY A 100 12.70 5.35 2.47
N MET A 101 12.11 4.39 1.73
CA MET A 101 12.60 4.02 0.38
C MET A 101 12.47 5.19 -0.61
N ILE A 102 11.36 5.93 -0.57
CA ILE A 102 11.12 7.10 -1.43
C ILE A 102 12.14 8.21 -1.10
N ARG A 103 12.38 8.49 0.18
CA ARG A 103 13.38 9.48 0.63
C ARG A 103 14.79 9.09 0.16
N GLN A 104 15.18 7.84 0.31
CA GLN A 104 16.48 7.33 -0.15
C GLN A 104 16.65 7.52 -1.66
N PHE A 105 15.60 7.26 -2.43
CA PHE A 105 15.64 7.48 -3.88
C PHE A 105 15.74 8.96 -4.23
N TRP A 106 14.96 9.83 -3.58
CA TRP A 106 15.01 11.29 -3.81
C TRP A 106 16.41 11.86 -3.61
N TRP A 107 17.03 11.53 -2.49
CA TRP A 107 18.37 12.01 -2.14
C TRP A 107 19.51 11.28 -2.86
N GLY A 108 19.19 10.32 -3.72
CA GLY A 108 20.18 9.58 -4.51
C GLY A 108 21.13 8.73 -3.65
N GLN A 109 20.65 8.19 -2.53
CA GLN A 109 21.44 7.28 -1.70
C GLN A 109 21.68 5.97 -2.46
N VAL A 110 22.92 5.69 -2.81
CA VAL A 110 23.36 4.44 -3.44
C VAL A 110 24.08 3.62 -2.37
N LYS A 111 23.71 2.33 -2.24
CA LYS A 111 24.39 1.31 -1.42
C LYS A 111 25.08 1.88 -0.18
N ASN A 112 24.40 1.96 0.97
CA ASN A 112 24.95 2.32 2.30
C ASN A 112 25.60 3.72 2.47
N GLU A 113 25.78 4.52 1.45
CA GLU A 113 26.21 5.92 1.61
C GLU A 113 25.00 6.77 2.04
N LYS A 114 25.01 7.18 3.31
CA LYS A 114 24.02 8.12 3.83
C LYS A 114 24.33 9.52 3.27
N LYS A 115 23.66 9.91 2.20
CA LYS A 115 23.69 11.31 1.75
C LYS A 115 22.86 12.17 2.68
N LEU A 116 23.34 13.42 2.88
CA LEU A 116 22.66 14.38 3.74
C LEU A 116 21.28 14.72 3.18
N ALA A 117 20.25 14.58 4.00
CA ALA A 117 18.90 15.00 3.68
C ALA A 117 18.72 16.48 4.07
N TRP A 118 18.73 17.38 3.10
CA TRP A 118 18.65 18.84 3.31
C TRP A 118 17.29 19.31 3.84
N LEU A 119 16.21 18.55 3.56
CA LEU A 119 14.85 18.86 3.99
C LEU A 119 14.22 17.67 4.71
N SER A 120 13.46 17.97 5.76
CA SER A 120 12.62 16.95 6.41
C SER A 120 11.51 16.48 5.46
N TRP A 121 11.04 15.25 5.66
CA TRP A 121 9.96 14.70 4.86
C TRP A 121 8.68 15.54 4.96
N ASP A 122 8.37 16.03 6.15
CA ASP A 122 7.18 16.85 6.40
C ASP A 122 7.20 18.14 5.57
N LYS A 123 8.35 18.81 5.47
CA LYS A 123 8.53 19.97 4.59
C LYS A 123 8.35 19.61 3.12
N MET A 124 8.86 18.44 2.70
CA MET A 124 8.69 17.97 1.32
C MET A 124 7.23 17.63 1.00
N CYS A 125 6.43 17.25 2.00
CA CYS A 125 5.00 17.00 1.85
C CYS A 125 4.15 18.28 1.78
N MET A 126 4.67 19.42 2.17
CA MET A 126 3.95 20.70 2.06
C MET A 126 3.62 21.03 0.60
N PRO A 127 2.55 21.79 0.33
CA PRO A 127 2.22 22.29 -0.99
C PRO A 127 3.38 23.10 -1.62
N LYS A 128 3.43 23.14 -2.95
CA LYS A 128 4.46 23.91 -3.67
C LYS A 128 4.41 25.40 -3.33
N ASP A 129 3.22 25.95 -3.16
CA ASP A 129 3.00 27.35 -2.77
C ASP A 129 3.56 27.70 -1.40
N SER A 130 3.73 26.67 -0.55
CA SER A 130 4.31 26.77 0.79
C SER A 130 5.79 26.32 0.84
N GLY A 131 6.45 26.22 -0.31
CA GLY A 131 7.86 25.83 -0.42
C GLY A 131 8.13 24.34 -0.30
N GLY A 132 7.10 23.50 -0.34
CA GLY A 132 7.23 22.05 -0.38
C GLY A 132 7.29 21.47 -1.79
N LEU A 133 7.33 20.17 -1.92
CA LEU A 133 7.27 19.44 -3.18
C LEU A 133 5.90 18.82 -3.44
N GLY A 134 4.99 18.88 -2.47
CA GLY A 134 3.65 18.26 -2.56
C GLY A 134 3.71 16.74 -2.61
N PHE A 135 4.67 16.10 -1.95
CA PHE A 135 4.65 14.66 -1.73
C PHE A 135 3.55 14.29 -0.74
N ARG A 136 3.04 13.07 -0.85
CA ARG A 136 1.98 12.61 0.05
C ARG A 136 2.60 11.99 1.29
N ASP A 137 2.14 12.40 2.46
CA ASP A 137 2.32 11.59 3.65
C ASP A 137 1.41 10.35 3.54
N LEU A 138 2.04 9.17 3.42
CA LEU A 138 1.33 7.93 3.12
C LEU A 138 0.32 7.56 4.21
N ARG A 139 0.59 7.89 5.48
CA ARG A 139 -0.33 7.58 6.56
C ARG A 139 -1.58 8.44 6.51
N SER A 140 -1.42 9.75 6.44
CA SER A 140 -2.54 10.69 6.32
C SER A 140 -3.34 10.45 5.04
N PHE A 141 -2.67 10.12 3.94
CA PHE A 141 -3.30 9.79 2.68
C PHE A 141 -4.13 8.50 2.78
N ASN A 142 -3.63 7.47 3.47
CA ASN A 142 -4.39 6.24 3.71
C ASN A 142 -5.66 6.50 4.53
N LEU A 143 -5.57 7.31 5.59
CA LEU A 143 -6.73 7.71 6.38
C LEU A 143 -7.75 8.47 5.54
N ALA A 144 -7.31 9.42 4.71
CA ALA A 144 -8.17 10.19 3.82
C ALA A 144 -8.90 9.29 2.78
N LEU A 145 -8.20 8.28 2.22
CA LEU A 145 -8.83 7.34 1.29
C LEU A 145 -9.90 6.49 1.96
N LEU A 146 -9.65 6.01 3.18
CA LEU A 146 -10.66 5.25 3.94
C LEU A 146 -11.83 6.12 4.37
N ALA A 147 -11.56 7.34 4.82
CA ALA A 147 -12.61 8.33 5.15
C ALA A 147 -13.49 8.64 3.95
N LYS A 148 -12.90 8.76 2.75
CA LYS A 148 -13.64 8.94 1.50
C LYS A 148 -14.59 7.76 1.22
N GLN A 149 -14.18 6.51 1.49
CA GLN A 149 -15.08 5.37 1.33
C GLN A 149 -16.25 5.41 2.33
N GLY A 150 -15.95 5.71 3.61
CA GLY A 150 -16.99 5.89 4.63
C GLY A 150 -17.98 7.00 4.26
N TRP A 151 -17.50 8.14 3.77
CA TRP A 151 -18.33 9.23 3.28
C TRP A 151 -19.24 8.80 2.11
N ARG A 152 -18.71 8.06 1.16
CA ARG A 152 -19.48 7.53 0.02
C ARG A 152 -20.60 6.58 0.45
N LEU A 153 -20.35 5.75 1.45
CA LEU A 153 -21.39 4.87 2.01
C LEU A 153 -22.49 5.69 2.69
N GLN A 154 -22.12 6.75 3.41
CA GLN A 154 -23.09 7.59 4.11
C GLN A 154 -23.94 8.46 3.17
N THR A 155 -23.35 8.95 2.08
CA THR A 155 -24.02 9.89 1.16
C THR A 155 -24.75 9.21 0.00
N ASN A 156 -24.43 7.96 -0.33
CA ASN A 156 -24.98 7.24 -1.47
C ASN A 156 -25.87 6.07 -1.02
N SER A 157 -27.12 6.37 -0.71
CA SER A 157 -28.10 5.38 -0.26
C SER A 157 -28.51 4.35 -1.34
N SER A 158 -28.19 4.59 -2.62
CA SER A 158 -28.40 3.63 -3.72
C SER A 158 -27.26 2.63 -3.89
N SER A 159 -26.22 2.71 -3.06
CA SER A 159 -25.10 1.77 -3.08
C SER A 159 -25.54 0.38 -2.62
N ARG A 160 -25.02 -0.68 -3.26
CA ARG A 160 -25.26 -2.08 -2.84
C ARG A 160 -24.77 -2.41 -1.42
N PHE A 161 -24.05 -1.50 -0.78
CA PHE A 161 -23.47 -1.65 0.57
C PHE A 161 -24.24 -0.85 1.63
N TYR A 162 -25.40 -0.34 1.28
CA TYR A 162 -26.31 0.38 2.20
C TYR A 162 -27.30 -0.59 2.83
#